data_49d4ce083017f6135f26564e79dc27f8
#
_entry.id   49d4ce083017f6135f26564e79dc27f8
#
_cell.length_a   1.000
_cell.length_b   1.000
_cell.length_c   1.000
_cell.angle_alpha   90.00
_cell.angle_beta   90.00
_cell.angle_gamma   90.00
#
_symmetry.space_group_name_H-M   'P 1'
#
loop_
_entity.id
_entity.type
_entity.pdbx_description
1 polymer ?
#
loop_
_entity_poly.entity_id
_entity_poly.type
_entity_poly.pdbx_seq_one_letter_code
_entity_poly.pdbx_strand_id
1 'polypeptide(L)'
;MLELEGLNVFRGAAQVLRNLSLVVADREAVCLVGRNGAGKTTTIDGIMGLLPVRSGRVALGGRDITKLPTHRRALAGIGYSPEDAGIFPDLTVAENFRISQSLARAAGKGGAVVAGNGIDERVLNLFPEIGDFTGRRGLFLSGGQKKMVAIGRAMTLSPSILLLDEPFEGLAPVVVSRFIDAVKRIKAMGISLLIAESNLMTASRVADRLYAIDRGEIIFEGEPRRAFENPDVMKTIRG
;
A
#
# COMPACT_ATOMS: atom_id res chain seq x y z
N MET A 1 6.45 -12.32 -5.06
CA MET A 1 7.62 -11.44 -4.86
C MET A 1 7.53 -10.22 -5.75
N LEU A 2 7.77 -9.02 -5.23
CA LEU A 2 7.91 -7.76 -5.99
C LEU A 2 9.39 -7.36 -5.96
N GLU A 3 9.93 -6.96 -7.11
CA GLU A 3 11.34 -6.57 -7.25
C GLU A 3 11.43 -5.26 -8.01
N LEU A 4 12.20 -4.33 -7.48
CA LEU A 4 12.58 -3.07 -8.10
C LEU A 4 14.09 -3.07 -8.30
N GLU A 5 14.54 -2.85 -9.53
CA GLU A 5 15.96 -2.85 -9.90
C GLU A 5 16.31 -1.51 -10.54
N GLY A 6 17.12 -0.70 -9.85
CA GLY A 6 17.71 0.53 -10.38
C GLY A 6 16.70 1.56 -10.88
N LEU A 7 15.55 1.73 -10.18
CA LEU A 7 14.50 2.63 -10.62
C LEU A 7 14.95 4.10 -10.61
N ASN A 8 14.76 4.76 -11.76
CA ASN A 8 14.89 6.18 -11.92
C ASN A 8 13.54 6.77 -12.35
N VAL A 9 12.96 7.62 -11.51
CA VAL A 9 11.64 8.22 -11.71
C VAL A 9 11.73 9.73 -11.56
N PHE A 10 11.00 10.44 -12.41
CA PHE A 10 10.95 11.90 -12.47
C PHE A 10 9.53 12.41 -12.24
N ARG A 11 9.41 13.57 -11.56
CA ARG A 11 8.21 14.40 -11.53
C ARG A 11 8.50 15.68 -12.29
N GLY A 12 7.95 15.79 -13.50
CA GLY A 12 8.36 16.87 -14.41
C GLY A 12 9.86 16.79 -14.74
N ALA A 13 10.59 17.85 -14.51
CA ALA A 13 12.05 17.92 -14.73
C ALA A 13 12.87 17.38 -13.54
N ALA A 14 12.28 17.24 -12.35
CA ALA A 14 13.00 16.84 -11.15
C ALA A 14 13.11 15.32 -11.06
N GLN A 15 14.33 14.80 -10.92
CA GLN A 15 14.56 13.42 -10.60
C GLN A 15 14.27 13.18 -9.11
N VAL A 16 13.29 12.33 -8.83
CA VAL A 16 12.88 11.99 -7.45
C VAL A 16 13.49 10.68 -6.99
N LEU A 17 13.47 9.63 -7.82
CA LEU A 17 14.13 8.36 -7.48
C LEU A 17 15.43 8.22 -8.27
N ARG A 18 16.48 7.74 -7.57
CA ARG A 18 17.84 7.61 -8.08
C ARG A 18 18.33 6.18 -7.85
N ASN A 19 18.34 5.37 -8.92
CA ASN A 19 18.83 3.99 -8.89
C ASN A 19 18.25 3.16 -7.74
N LEU A 20 16.95 3.38 -7.42
CA LEU A 20 16.30 2.76 -6.28
C LEU A 20 16.06 1.28 -6.55
N SER A 21 16.53 0.44 -5.63
CA SER A 21 16.31 -1.02 -5.66
C SER A 21 15.72 -1.47 -4.32
N LEU A 22 14.69 -2.31 -4.37
CA LEU A 22 14.13 -2.98 -3.20
C LEU A 22 13.41 -4.27 -3.62
N VAL A 23 13.23 -5.16 -2.67
CA VAL A 23 12.53 -6.43 -2.85
C VAL A 23 11.47 -6.59 -1.77
N VAL A 24 10.31 -7.14 -2.13
CA VAL A 24 9.32 -7.65 -1.17
C VAL A 24 9.13 -9.13 -1.48
N ALA A 25 9.52 -9.98 -0.55
CA ALA A 25 9.36 -11.42 -0.69
C ALA A 25 7.88 -11.83 -0.55
N ASP A 26 7.57 -13.07 -0.93
CA ASP A 26 6.21 -13.58 -0.75
C ASP A 26 5.86 -13.66 0.74
N ARG A 27 4.67 -13.20 1.09
CA ARG A 27 4.15 -13.15 2.47
C ARG A 27 4.97 -12.29 3.42
N GLU A 28 5.76 -11.38 2.90
CA GLU A 28 6.56 -10.43 3.67
C GLU A 28 5.84 -9.08 3.80
N ALA A 29 5.96 -8.45 4.96
CA ALA A 29 5.59 -7.06 5.17
C ALA A 29 6.87 -6.20 5.20
N VAL A 30 7.06 -5.39 4.18
CA VAL A 30 8.18 -4.45 4.06
C VAL A 30 7.68 -3.03 4.27
N CYS A 31 8.40 -2.26 5.09
CA CYS A 31 8.16 -0.82 5.21
C CYS A 31 9.26 -0.03 4.51
N LEU A 32 8.85 0.96 3.72
CA LEU A 32 9.70 1.99 3.15
C LEU A 32 9.55 3.26 3.99
N VAL A 33 10.53 3.57 4.82
CA VAL A 33 10.48 4.67 5.79
C VAL A 33 11.34 5.83 5.32
N GLY A 34 10.83 7.04 5.46
CA GLY A 34 11.55 8.27 5.13
C GLY A 34 10.69 9.50 5.40
N ARG A 35 11.33 10.67 5.42
CA ARG A 35 10.63 11.95 5.59
C ARG A 35 9.66 12.24 4.44
N ASN A 36 8.78 13.21 4.65
CA ASN A 36 7.97 13.74 3.56
C ASN A 36 8.87 14.31 2.47
N GLY A 37 8.58 13.95 1.21
CA GLY A 37 9.42 14.31 0.07
C GLY A 37 10.64 13.39 -0.18
N ALA A 38 10.91 12.38 0.64
CA ALA A 38 12.03 11.46 0.43
C ALA A 38 11.88 10.56 -0.81
N GLY A 39 10.65 10.40 -1.33
CA GLY A 39 10.38 9.58 -2.53
C GLY A 39 9.47 8.37 -2.31
N LYS A 40 8.90 8.19 -1.12
CA LYS A 40 8.04 7.03 -0.77
C LYS A 40 6.85 6.87 -1.72
N THR A 41 5.96 7.88 -1.80
CA THR A 41 4.80 7.88 -2.72
C THR A 41 5.26 7.74 -4.18
N THR A 42 6.37 8.38 -4.56
CA THR A 42 6.93 8.26 -5.92
C THR A 42 7.37 6.83 -6.22
N THR A 43 7.88 6.09 -5.23
CA THR A 43 8.21 4.67 -5.37
C THR A 43 6.94 3.86 -5.65
N ILE A 44 5.89 4.06 -4.87
CA ILE A 44 4.58 3.40 -5.09
C ILE A 44 3.99 3.78 -6.45
N ASP A 45 4.02 5.07 -6.82
CA ASP A 45 3.54 5.55 -8.13
C ASP A 45 4.30 4.90 -9.29
N GLY A 46 5.62 4.73 -9.17
CA GLY A 46 6.45 4.00 -10.13
C GLY A 46 6.07 2.53 -10.25
N ILE A 47 5.82 1.85 -9.12
CA ILE A 47 5.35 0.46 -9.09
C ILE A 47 3.96 0.35 -9.74
N MET A 48 3.06 1.26 -9.46
CA MET A 48 1.70 1.28 -10.03
C MET A 48 1.67 1.75 -11.50
N GLY A 49 2.74 2.38 -11.99
CA GLY A 49 2.77 2.99 -13.33
C GLY A 49 1.94 4.24 -13.44
N LEU A 50 1.69 4.92 -12.33
CA LEU A 50 1.11 6.27 -12.27
C LEU A 50 2.14 7.32 -12.69
N LEU A 51 3.41 7.04 -12.41
CA LEU A 51 4.56 7.77 -12.94
C LEU A 51 5.40 6.85 -13.84
N PRO A 52 5.90 7.35 -14.97
CA PRO A 52 6.74 6.58 -15.87
C PRO A 52 8.11 6.30 -15.23
N VAL A 53 8.52 5.05 -15.26
CA VAL A 53 9.89 4.63 -14.93
C VAL A 53 10.79 4.95 -16.13
N ARG A 54 11.74 5.87 -15.95
CA ARG A 54 12.63 6.30 -17.03
C ARG A 54 13.71 5.25 -17.34
N SER A 55 14.23 4.60 -16.30
CA SER A 55 15.12 3.45 -16.40
C SER A 55 15.00 2.59 -15.15
N GLY A 56 15.43 1.34 -15.25
CA GLY A 56 15.27 0.33 -14.24
C GLY A 56 14.13 -0.62 -14.58
N ARG A 57 13.82 -1.53 -13.65
CA ARG A 57 12.85 -2.60 -13.84
C ARG A 57 11.94 -2.76 -12.64
N VAL A 58 10.66 -3.03 -12.90
CA VAL A 58 9.67 -3.47 -11.90
C VAL A 58 9.21 -4.86 -12.30
N ALA A 59 9.38 -5.84 -11.42
CA ALA A 59 8.93 -7.21 -11.67
C ALA A 59 7.98 -7.68 -10.54
N LEU A 60 6.95 -8.42 -10.92
CA LEU A 60 6.01 -9.08 -10.00
C LEU A 60 5.94 -10.57 -10.33
N GLY A 61 6.28 -11.43 -9.36
CA GLY A 61 6.33 -12.87 -9.57
C GLY A 61 7.30 -13.28 -10.69
N GLY A 62 8.44 -12.60 -10.82
CA GLY A 62 9.42 -12.80 -11.88
C GLY A 62 9.06 -12.18 -13.25
N ARG A 63 7.81 -11.72 -13.44
CA ARG A 63 7.35 -11.08 -14.66
C ARG A 63 7.66 -9.60 -14.66
N ASP A 64 8.31 -9.10 -15.70
CA ASP A 64 8.50 -7.66 -15.90
C ASP A 64 7.16 -6.98 -16.19
N ILE A 65 6.83 -5.98 -15.37
CA ILE A 65 5.62 -5.18 -15.48
C ILE A 65 5.93 -3.69 -15.73
N THR A 66 7.19 -3.35 -15.95
CA THR A 66 7.67 -1.95 -16.07
C THR A 66 6.89 -1.14 -17.09
N LYS A 67 6.55 -1.74 -18.23
CA LYS A 67 5.83 -1.07 -19.32
C LYS A 67 4.31 -1.32 -19.32
N LEU A 68 3.79 -2.10 -18.35
CA LEU A 68 2.35 -2.33 -18.26
C LEU A 68 1.64 -1.06 -17.76
N PRO A 69 0.49 -0.70 -18.32
CA PRO A 69 -0.33 0.39 -17.81
C PRO A 69 -0.92 0.02 -16.45
N THR A 70 -1.26 1.01 -15.63
CA THR A 70 -1.73 0.88 -14.23
C THR A 70 -2.81 -0.18 -14.05
N HIS A 71 -3.85 -0.17 -14.88
CA HIS A 71 -4.94 -1.14 -14.78
C HIS A 71 -4.47 -2.59 -15.01
N ARG A 72 -3.47 -2.82 -15.87
CA ARG A 72 -2.89 -4.16 -16.08
C ARG A 72 -2.04 -4.60 -14.89
N ARG A 73 -1.36 -3.67 -14.20
CA ARG A 73 -0.61 -3.98 -12.98
C ARG A 73 -1.57 -4.36 -11.84
N ALA A 74 -2.68 -3.65 -11.69
CA ALA A 74 -3.73 -4.03 -10.74
C ALA A 74 -4.28 -5.43 -11.04
N LEU A 75 -4.56 -5.74 -12.31
CA LEU A 75 -5.01 -7.06 -12.73
C LEU A 75 -3.91 -8.13 -12.60
N ALA A 76 -2.63 -7.76 -12.64
CA ALA A 76 -1.52 -8.70 -12.39
C ALA A 76 -1.42 -9.11 -10.92
N GLY A 77 -2.09 -8.40 -10.00
CA GLY A 77 -2.16 -8.77 -8.58
C GLY A 77 -1.63 -7.71 -7.63
N ILE A 78 -1.56 -6.44 -8.04
CA ILE A 78 -1.19 -5.34 -7.16
C ILE A 78 -2.45 -4.64 -6.66
N GLY A 79 -2.71 -4.66 -5.35
CA GLY A 79 -3.67 -3.79 -4.70
C GLY A 79 -3.01 -2.49 -4.26
N TYR A 80 -3.73 -1.37 -4.30
CA TYR A 80 -3.19 -0.07 -3.90
C TYR A 80 -4.18 0.73 -3.07
N SER A 81 -3.72 1.24 -1.95
CA SER A 81 -4.42 2.21 -1.11
C SER A 81 -3.56 3.47 -1.02
N PRO A 82 -3.93 4.57 -1.70
CA PRO A 82 -3.20 5.83 -1.65
C PRO A 82 -3.40 6.55 -0.32
N GLU A 83 -2.55 7.55 -0.05
CA GLU A 83 -2.55 8.38 1.16
C GLU A 83 -3.92 9.06 1.40
N ASP A 84 -4.54 9.61 0.34
CA ASP A 84 -5.85 10.27 0.37
C ASP A 84 -7.04 9.29 0.39
N ALA A 85 -6.75 7.99 0.55
CA ALA A 85 -7.69 6.87 0.51
C ALA A 85 -8.33 6.61 -0.87
N GLY A 86 -8.37 7.53 -1.80
CA GLY A 86 -8.86 7.35 -3.18
C GLY A 86 -10.27 6.76 -3.30
N ILE A 87 -11.17 7.05 -2.35
CA ILE A 87 -12.57 6.60 -2.39
C ILE A 87 -13.43 7.59 -3.18
N PHE A 88 -14.55 7.12 -3.73
CA PHE A 88 -15.53 7.97 -4.38
C PHE A 88 -16.41 8.65 -3.32
N PRO A 89 -16.29 9.97 -3.09
CA PRO A 89 -16.92 10.64 -1.97
C PRO A 89 -18.44 10.68 -2.06
N ASP A 90 -18.99 10.78 -3.27
CA ASP A 90 -20.43 10.87 -3.51
C ASP A 90 -21.16 9.52 -3.47
N LEU A 91 -20.41 8.43 -3.56
CA LEU A 91 -20.94 7.07 -3.50
C LEU A 91 -20.98 6.56 -2.06
N THR A 92 -21.96 5.71 -1.78
CA THR A 92 -21.99 4.94 -0.53
C THR A 92 -20.80 3.98 -0.43
N VAL A 93 -20.50 3.50 0.77
CA VAL A 93 -19.47 2.49 0.98
C VAL A 93 -19.78 1.23 0.17
N ALA A 94 -21.03 0.75 0.19
CA ALA A 94 -21.43 -0.42 -0.61
C ALA A 94 -21.21 -0.20 -2.11
N GLU A 95 -21.50 1.00 -2.65
CA GLU A 95 -21.26 1.33 -4.06
C GLU A 95 -19.77 1.41 -4.38
N ASN A 96 -18.96 1.97 -3.48
CA ASN A 96 -17.51 1.96 -3.59
C ASN A 96 -16.95 0.54 -3.74
N PHE A 97 -17.43 -0.42 -2.96
CA PHE A 97 -17.03 -1.84 -3.09
C PHE A 97 -17.56 -2.48 -4.36
N ARG A 98 -18.79 -2.16 -4.77
CA ARG A 98 -19.42 -2.71 -5.98
C ARG A 98 -18.62 -2.44 -7.25
N ILE A 99 -18.02 -1.22 -7.35
CA ILE A 99 -17.12 -0.89 -8.47
C ILE A 99 -15.92 -1.86 -8.51
N SER A 100 -15.23 -2.05 -7.40
CA SER A 100 -14.07 -2.95 -7.33
C SER A 100 -14.45 -4.40 -7.62
N GLN A 101 -15.61 -4.86 -7.13
CA GLN A 101 -16.13 -6.20 -7.39
C GLN A 101 -16.48 -6.40 -8.88
N SER A 102 -17.05 -5.39 -9.53
CA SER A 102 -17.37 -5.47 -10.97
C SER A 102 -16.10 -5.64 -11.79
N LEU A 103 -15.02 -4.91 -11.43
CA LEU A 103 -13.70 -5.07 -12.05
C LEU A 103 -13.11 -6.46 -11.79
N ALA A 104 -13.22 -6.97 -10.56
CA ALA A 104 -12.74 -8.31 -10.20
C ALA A 104 -13.44 -9.40 -11.03
N ARG A 105 -14.76 -9.31 -11.16
CA ARG A 105 -15.56 -10.25 -12.00
C ARG A 105 -15.18 -10.17 -13.47
N ALA A 106 -15.09 -8.98 -14.04
CA ALA A 106 -14.68 -8.77 -15.42
C ALA A 106 -13.25 -9.31 -15.71
N ALA A 107 -12.39 -9.34 -14.69
CA ALA A 107 -11.04 -9.89 -14.79
C ALA A 107 -10.95 -11.41 -14.51
N GLY A 108 -12.07 -12.10 -14.30
CA GLY A 108 -12.08 -13.53 -13.96
C GLY A 108 -11.57 -13.83 -12.53
N LYS A 109 -11.47 -12.81 -11.68
CA LYS A 109 -11.00 -12.91 -10.29
C LYS A 109 -12.15 -12.97 -9.26
N GLY A 110 -13.37 -13.25 -9.71
CA GLY A 110 -14.59 -13.30 -8.90
C GLY A 110 -14.70 -14.56 -8.05
N GLY A 111 -13.87 -14.68 -7.01
CA GLY A 111 -13.96 -15.78 -6.03
C GLY A 111 -14.23 -15.31 -4.59
N ALA A 112 -14.44 -14.02 -4.40
CA ALA A 112 -14.73 -13.48 -3.07
C ALA A 112 -16.13 -13.89 -2.62
N VAL A 113 -16.24 -14.45 -1.42
CA VAL A 113 -17.55 -14.64 -0.76
C VAL A 113 -18.04 -13.26 -0.33
N VAL A 114 -19.16 -12.85 -0.91
CA VAL A 114 -19.76 -11.55 -0.64
C VAL A 114 -20.86 -11.73 0.39
N ALA A 115 -20.74 -11.07 1.54
CA ALA A 115 -21.74 -11.05 2.58
C ALA A 115 -23.06 -10.41 2.09
N GLY A 116 -24.16 -10.61 2.81
CA GLY A 116 -25.48 -10.08 2.44
C GLY A 116 -25.55 -8.55 2.27
N ASN A 117 -24.58 -7.81 2.84
CA ASN A 117 -24.41 -6.36 2.67
C ASN A 117 -23.60 -5.96 1.42
N GLY A 118 -23.19 -6.93 0.59
CA GLY A 118 -22.46 -6.69 -0.65
C GLY A 118 -20.95 -6.48 -0.48
N ILE A 119 -20.37 -6.78 0.67
CA ILE A 119 -18.93 -6.61 0.96
C ILE A 119 -18.26 -7.98 1.10
N ASP A 120 -17.01 -8.06 0.65
CA ASP A 120 -16.16 -9.25 0.79
C ASP A 120 -15.98 -9.61 2.27
N GLU A 121 -16.27 -10.85 2.66
CA GLU A 121 -16.15 -11.31 4.04
C GLU A 121 -14.74 -11.16 4.60
N ARG A 122 -13.70 -11.27 3.76
CA ARG A 122 -12.32 -11.02 4.18
C ARG A 122 -12.14 -9.58 4.68
N VAL A 123 -12.80 -8.63 4.02
CA VAL A 123 -12.78 -7.20 4.41
C VAL A 123 -13.52 -7.00 5.73
N LEU A 124 -14.70 -7.58 5.90
CA LEU A 124 -15.46 -7.51 7.14
C LEU A 124 -14.75 -8.20 8.31
N ASN A 125 -13.99 -9.26 8.05
CA ASN A 125 -13.15 -9.89 9.06
C ASN A 125 -11.98 -8.98 9.49
N LEU A 126 -11.45 -8.13 8.60
CA LEU A 126 -10.42 -7.16 8.94
C LEU A 126 -10.99 -5.94 9.66
N PHE A 127 -12.09 -5.41 9.15
CA PHE A 127 -12.74 -4.17 9.58
C PHE A 127 -14.25 -4.40 9.73
N PRO A 128 -14.69 -5.07 10.83
CA PRO A 128 -16.12 -5.35 11.06
C PRO A 128 -16.99 -4.09 11.06
N GLU A 129 -16.42 -2.95 11.49
CA GLU A 129 -17.08 -1.66 11.54
C GLU A 129 -17.60 -1.19 10.18
N ILE A 130 -17.00 -1.64 9.07
CA ILE A 130 -17.49 -1.29 7.73
C ILE A 130 -18.95 -1.72 7.57
N GLY A 131 -19.34 -2.84 8.19
CA GLY A 131 -20.73 -3.32 8.20
C GLY A 131 -21.73 -2.30 8.70
N ASP A 132 -21.34 -1.48 9.68
CA ASP A 132 -22.23 -0.51 10.37
C ASP A 132 -22.50 0.75 9.52
N PHE A 133 -21.68 1.02 8.50
CA PHE A 133 -21.79 2.25 7.70
C PHE A 133 -21.80 2.02 6.18
N THR A 134 -22.22 0.85 5.72
CA THR A 134 -22.27 0.49 4.29
C THR A 134 -23.12 1.43 3.44
N GLY A 135 -24.21 1.95 3.99
CA GLY A 135 -25.10 2.93 3.35
C GLY A 135 -24.60 4.38 3.44
N ARG A 136 -23.53 4.67 4.18
CA ARG A 136 -23.02 6.03 4.33
C ARG A 136 -22.19 6.42 3.11
N ARG A 137 -22.34 7.66 2.62
CA ARG A 137 -21.50 8.18 1.53
C ARG A 137 -20.08 8.44 2.02
N GLY A 138 -19.10 8.24 1.11
CA GLY A 138 -17.67 8.44 1.38
C GLY A 138 -17.34 9.82 1.95
N LEU A 139 -18.06 10.86 1.52
CA LEU A 139 -17.90 12.22 2.01
C LEU A 139 -18.06 12.33 3.54
N PHE A 140 -18.96 11.54 4.13
CA PHE A 140 -19.30 11.60 5.57
C PHE A 140 -18.51 10.62 6.43
N LEU A 141 -17.50 9.96 5.88
CA LEU A 141 -16.60 9.07 6.61
C LEU A 141 -15.49 9.85 7.29
N SER A 142 -15.11 9.41 8.49
CA SER A 142 -13.86 9.86 9.13
C SER A 142 -12.63 9.42 8.31
N GLY A 143 -11.46 10.06 8.54
CA GLY A 143 -10.22 9.67 7.87
C GLY A 143 -9.88 8.19 8.04
N GLY A 144 -10.02 7.65 9.26
CA GLY A 144 -9.82 6.22 9.54
C GLY A 144 -10.80 5.33 8.80
N GLN A 145 -12.09 5.70 8.75
CA GLN A 145 -13.10 4.95 7.99
C GLN A 145 -12.80 4.97 6.48
N LYS A 146 -12.37 6.11 5.93
CA LYS A 146 -11.94 6.21 4.52
C LYS A 146 -10.79 5.26 4.23
N LYS A 147 -9.76 5.23 5.08
CA LYS A 147 -8.61 4.34 4.93
C LYS A 147 -9.01 2.85 5.05
N MET A 148 -9.93 2.49 5.95
CA MET A 148 -10.48 1.11 6.02
C MET A 148 -11.16 0.71 4.72
N VAL A 149 -12.01 1.57 4.16
CA VAL A 149 -12.69 1.33 2.87
C VAL A 149 -11.68 1.21 1.73
N ALA A 150 -10.65 2.06 1.69
CA ALA A 150 -9.60 2.03 0.67
C ALA A 150 -8.83 0.70 0.66
N ILE A 151 -8.36 0.26 1.82
CA ILE A 151 -7.68 -1.04 1.97
C ILE A 151 -8.62 -2.19 1.58
N GLY A 152 -9.87 -2.17 2.05
CA GLY A 152 -10.86 -3.17 1.69
C GLY A 152 -11.12 -3.25 0.19
N ARG A 153 -11.24 -2.11 -0.49
CA ARG A 153 -11.39 -2.04 -1.95
C ARG A 153 -10.18 -2.62 -2.68
N ALA A 154 -8.96 -2.30 -2.22
CA ALA A 154 -7.74 -2.85 -2.80
C ALA A 154 -7.67 -4.38 -2.67
N MET A 155 -8.21 -4.95 -1.59
CA MET A 155 -8.27 -6.39 -1.37
C MET A 155 -9.29 -7.11 -2.26
N THR A 156 -10.32 -6.44 -2.74
CA THR A 156 -11.40 -7.04 -3.53
C THR A 156 -10.90 -7.70 -4.83
N LEU A 157 -9.79 -7.21 -5.40
CA LEU A 157 -9.14 -7.78 -6.58
C LEU A 157 -8.29 -9.03 -6.28
N SER A 158 -8.32 -9.53 -5.03
CA SER A 158 -7.50 -10.65 -4.57
C SER A 158 -6.01 -10.47 -4.94
N PRO A 159 -5.37 -9.40 -4.46
CA PRO A 159 -4.00 -9.09 -4.81
C PRO A 159 -3.03 -10.10 -4.18
N SER A 160 -1.87 -10.29 -4.82
CA SER A 160 -0.73 -10.99 -4.23
C SER A 160 0.13 -10.06 -3.36
N ILE A 161 0.05 -8.76 -3.63
CA ILE A 161 0.72 -7.72 -2.86
C ILE A 161 -0.19 -6.49 -2.71
N LEU A 162 -0.19 -5.88 -1.53
CA LEU A 162 -0.81 -4.58 -1.24
C LEU A 162 0.25 -3.51 -1.07
N LEU A 163 0.07 -2.40 -1.76
CA LEU A 163 0.83 -1.18 -1.59
C LEU A 163 -0.02 -0.22 -0.74
N LEU A 164 0.50 0.19 0.40
CA LEU A 164 -0.18 1.10 1.34
C LEU A 164 0.67 2.36 1.49
N ASP A 165 0.10 3.51 1.14
CA ASP A 165 0.78 4.80 1.26
C ASP A 165 0.26 5.55 2.48
N GLU A 166 1.14 5.76 3.48
CA GLU A 166 0.87 6.43 4.77
C GLU A 166 -0.44 5.96 5.45
N PRO A 167 -0.64 4.63 5.61
CA PRO A 167 -1.92 4.11 6.11
C PRO A 167 -2.23 4.52 7.56
N PHE A 168 -1.22 4.89 8.34
CA PHE A 168 -1.38 5.25 9.76
C PHE A 168 -1.41 6.77 10.01
N GLU A 169 -1.12 7.59 8.99
CA GLU A 169 -1.08 9.04 9.13
C GLU A 169 -2.44 9.63 9.51
N GLY A 170 -2.42 10.57 10.48
CA GLY A 170 -3.62 11.28 10.93
C GLY A 170 -4.62 10.43 11.72
N LEU A 171 -4.25 9.20 12.10
CA LEU A 171 -5.12 8.32 12.86
C LEU A 171 -4.94 8.46 14.37
N ALA A 172 -6.04 8.38 15.13
CA ALA A 172 -5.98 8.27 16.58
C ALA A 172 -5.25 6.97 17.01
N PRO A 173 -4.54 6.95 18.16
CA PRO A 173 -3.75 5.79 18.59
C PRO A 173 -4.52 4.46 18.64
N VAL A 174 -5.79 4.49 19.03
CA VAL A 174 -6.66 3.30 19.06
C VAL A 174 -6.92 2.77 17.65
N VAL A 175 -7.06 3.65 16.66
CA VAL A 175 -7.26 3.26 15.25
C VAL A 175 -5.95 2.73 14.67
N VAL A 176 -4.80 3.33 14.99
CA VAL A 176 -3.48 2.81 14.59
C VAL A 176 -3.31 1.36 15.04
N SER A 177 -3.68 1.02 16.27
CA SER A 177 -3.59 -0.37 16.76
C SER A 177 -4.46 -1.32 15.94
N ARG A 178 -5.67 -0.90 15.56
CA ARG A 178 -6.57 -1.66 14.67
C ARG A 178 -5.93 -1.92 13.29
N PHE A 179 -5.30 -0.91 12.71
CA PHE A 179 -4.63 -1.03 11.41
C PHE A 179 -3.41 -1.94 11.48
N ILE A 180 -2.64 -1.91 12.58
CA ILE A 180 -1.54 -2.84 12.81
C ILE A 180 -2.05 -4.29 12.83
N ASP A 181 -3.15 -4.55 13.53
CA ASP A 181 -3.75 -5.89 13.56
C ASP A 181 -4.29 -6.30 12.19
N ALA A 182 -4.88 -5.36 11.43
CA ALA A 182 -5.31 -5.62 10.06
C ALA A 182 -4.13 -5.99 9.15
N VAL A 183 -3.00 -5.28 9.22
CA VAL A 183 -1.77 -5.61 8.47
C VAL A 183 -1.30 -7.03 8.78
N LYS A 184 -1.25 -7.42 10.05
CA LYS A 184 -0.89 -8.79 10.46
C LYS A 184 -1.83 -9.85 9.90
N ARG A 185 -3.14 -9.58 9.90
CA ARG A 185 -4.14 -10.49 9.32
C ARG A 185 -4.03 -10.59 7.81
N ILE A 186 -3.81 -9.47 7.11
CA ILE A 186 -3.59 -9.45 5.65
C ILE A 186 -2.38 -10.32 5.30
N LYS A 187 -1.28 -10.18 6.04
CA LYS A 187 -0.10 -11.03 5.88
C LYS A 187 -0.41 -12.51 6.13
N ALA A 188 -1.19 -12.83 7.18
CA ALA A 188 -1.60 -14.20 7.49
C ALA A 188 -2.48 -14.80 6.37
N MET A 189 -3.17 -13.99 5.57
CA MET A 189 -3.89 -14.43 4.36
C MET A 189 -2.94 -14.75 3.18
N GLY A 190 -1.63 -14.61 3.35
CA GLY A 190 -0.63 -14.87 2.31
C GLY A 190 -0.39 -13.70 1.35
N ILE A 191 -0.91 -12.50 1.66
CA ILE A 191 -0.72 -11.28 0.87
C ILE A 191 0.54 -10.58 1.37
N SER A 192 1.46 -10.25 0.44
CA SER A 192 2.65 -9.43 0.75
C SER A 192 2.25 -7.96 0.90
N LEU A 193 3.06 -7.18 1.62
CA LEU A 193 2.79 -5.76 1.85
C LEU A 193 4.04 -4.93 1.60
N LEU A 194 3.86 -3.82 0.87
CA LEU A 194 4.81 -2.71 0.86
C LEU A 194 4.10 -1.48 1.44
N ILE A 195 4.60 -0.98 2.56
CA ILE A 195 4.00 0.10 3.32
C ILE A 195 4.97 1.29 3.30
N ALA A 196 4.57 2.40 2.69
CA ALA A 196 5.29 3.66 2.80
C ALA A 196 4.87 4.36 4.10
N GLU A 197 5.81 4.76 4.93
CA GLU A 197 5.55 5.36 6.23
C GLU A 197 6.59 6.43 6.60
N SER A 198 6.15 7.47 7.30
CA SER A 198 7.03 8.50 7.83
C SER A 198 7.47 8.17 9.27
N ASN A 199 6.66 7.40 10.00
CA ASN A 199 6.90 7.10 11.40
C ASN A 199 7.60 5.75 11.59
N LEU A 200 8.89 5.79 11.96
CA LEU A 200 9.70 4.59 12.17
C LEU A 200 9.15 3.69 13.29
N MET A 201 8.59 4.28 14.36
CA MET A 201 8.02 3.49 15.47
C MET A 201 6.80 2.68 14.99
N THR A 202 5.94 3.27 14.19
CA THR A 202 4.76 2.59 13.64
C THR A 202 5.20 1.53 12.62
N ALA A 203 6.12 1.88 11.71
CA ALA A 203 6.68 0.96 10.73
C ALA A 203 7.31 -0.28 11.40
N SER A 204 8.05 -0.10 12.49
CA SER A 204 8.71 -1.20 13.21
C SER A 204 7.75 -2.21 13.86
N ARG A 205 6.49 -1.83 14.06
CA ARG A 205 5.46 -2.71 14.66
C ARG A 205 4.81 -3.65 13.65
N VAL A 206 4.96 -3.36 12.36
CA VAL A 206 4.28 -4.09 11.27
C VAL A 206 5.23 -4.75 10.28
N ALA A 207 6.45 -4.24 10.14
CA ALA A 207 7.42 -4.71 9.16
C ALA A 207 8.20 -5.94 9.65
N ASP A 208 8.44 -6.87 8.73
CA ASP A 208 9.46 -7.91 8.88
C ASP A 208 10.84 -7.35 8.51
N ARG A 209 10.88 -6.49 7.48
CA ARG A 209 12.07 -5.82 6.97
C ARG A 209 11.74 -4.36 6.65
N LEU A 210 12.76 -3.51 6.76
CA LEU A 210 12.63 -2.08 6.58
C LEU A 210 13.68 -1.60 5.59
N TYR A 211 13.24 -0.75 4.67
CA TYR A 211 14.10 0.12 3.88
C TYR A 211 13.95 1.55 4.36
N ALA A 212 15.06 2.27 4.55
CA ALA A 212 15.02 3.71 4.75
C ALA A 212 15.41 4.42 3.45
N ILE A 213 14.60 5.41 3.07
CA ILE A 213 14.81 6.22 1.87
C ILE A 213 15.10 7.67 2.25
N ASP A 214 16.12 8.25 1.63
CA ASP A 214 16.40 9.68 1.68
C ASP A 214 16.71 10.19 0.27
N ARG A 215 16.11 11.32 -0.12
CA ARG A 215 16.33 11.99 -1.42
C ARG A 215 16.28 11.05 -2.63
N GLY A 216 15.42 10.05 -2.57
CA GLY A 216 15.20 9.10 -3.65
C GLY A 216 16.17 7.92 -3.71
N GLU A 217 17.02 7.74 -2.71
CA GLU A 217 17.98 6.65 -2.61
C GLU A 217 17.73 5.82 -1.35
N ILE A 218 17.96 4.50 -1.41
CA ILE A 218 17.91 3.64 -0.22
C ILE A 218 19.20 3.84 0.57
N ILE A 219 19.06 4.24 1.82
CA ILE A 219 20.18 4.47 2.75
C ILE A 219 20.33 3.35 3.78
N PHE A 220 19.32 2.47 3.90
CA PHE A 220 19.34 1.36 4.84
C PHE A 220 18.40 0.26 4.36
N GLU A 221 18.80 -0.99 4.59
CA GLU A 221 17.98 -2.19 4.48
C GLU A 221 18.29 -3.11 5.66
N GLY A 222 17.28 -3.62 6.34
CA GLY A 222 17.49 -4.57 7.43
C GLY A 222 16.28 -4.77 8.32
N GLU A 223 16.51 -5.46 9.44
CA GLU A 223 15.52 -5.64 10.50
C GLU A 223 15.12 -4.28 11.11
N PRO A 224 13.83 -4.08 11.44
CA PRO A 224 13.35 -2.80 11.97
C PRO A 224 14.12 -2.31 13.21
N ARG A 225 14.56 -3.21 14.08
CA ARG A 225 15.33 -2.85 15.29
C ARG A 225 16.66 -2.19 14.97
N ARG A 226 17.37 -2.69 13.94
CA ARG A 226 18.66 -2.15 13.50
C ARG A 226 18.55 -0.74 12.92
N ALA A 227 17.37 -0.37 12.39
CA ALA A 227 17.14 0.98 11.87
C ALA A 227 17.26 2.04 12.99
N PHE A 228 16.87 1.73 14.23
CA PHE A 228 17.00 2.65 15.36
C PHE A 228 18.47 2.84 15.82
N GLU A 229 19.34 1.89 15.50
CA GLU A 229 20.77 1.92 15.85
C GLU A 229 21.60 2.57 14.72
N ASN A 230 21.01 2.77 13.54
CA ASN A 230 21.70 3.35 12.40
C ASN A 230 21.69 4.89 12.46
N PRO A 231 22.86 5.56 12.57
CA PRO A 231 22.93 7.01 12.71
C PRO A 231 22.34 7.77 11.52
N ASP A 232 22.53 7.27 10.28
CA ASP A 232 22.04 7.94 9.08
C ASP A 232 20.51 7.87 8.99
N VAL A 233 19.93 6.73 9.35
CA VAL A 233 18.48 6.57 9.44
C VAL A 233 17.91 7.52 10.48
N MET A 234 18.51 7.55 11.69
CA MET A 234 18.02 8.39 12.78
C MET A 234 18.17 9.88 12.48
N LYS A 235 19.25 10.28 11.82
CA LYS A 235 19.45 11.66 11.35
C LYS A 235 18.40 12.05 10.30
N THR A 236 18.15 11.16 9.34
CA THR A 236 17.17 11.42 8.28
C THR A 236 15.74 11.51 8.81
N ILE A 237 15.35 10.68 9.77
CA ILE A 237 13.97 10.65 10.28
C ILE A 237 13.71 11.74 11.33
N ARG A 238 14.68 12.09 12.17
CA ARG A 238 14.53 13.11 13.21
C ARG A 238 14.71 14.54 12.69
N GLY A 239 15.47 14.73 11.60
CA GLY A 239 15.72 15.93 10.80
C GLY A 239 16.07 17.16 11.46
#